data_59334c86424c4832a149da8eaf756f90
#
_entry.id   59334c86424c4832a149da8eaf756f90
#
_cell.length_a   1.000
_cell.length_b   1.000
_cell.length_c   1.000
_cell.angle_alpha   90.00
_cell.angle_beta   90.00
_cell.angle_gamma   90.00
#
_symmetry.space_group_name_H-M   'P 1'
#
loop_
_entity.id
_entity.type
_entity.pdbx_description
1 polymer ?
#
loop_
_entity_poly.entity_id
_entity_poly.type
_entity_poly.pdbx_seq_one_letter_code
_entity_poly.pdbx_strand_id
1 'polypeptide(L)'
;YLQSGAAASHAPSGDGDEGALHAIAVNSATAGLHLALEALGIGPGDEVIAPTLTFTATVEVVRYLGADPVLVDVDPVTLNIDPARIEAAITPRTKAIMPVHYGGLACDMDAIFAIARQHGLHVVEDAAHALPTTYRGQQVGLLPSSAAVFSFYANKTMTTGEGGMVVTRDAALAARMQVMRLHGINRDAFDRFTSRTPAWYYEIVAPGFKYNMTDMAGALGRVQLKRLHAFLQRRQQLAARYLHALRDLPLVLPADAPAGDLHAWHLFVLRLSDAATITRDEVIQRLSDAGISTSVHYVPLHRQPYWRDRYQLRPEQFPVADMAYQRM
;
A
#
# COMPACT_ATOMS: atom_id res chain seq x y z
N TYR A 1 11.41 6.19 -12.41
CA TYR A 1 12.15 5.77 -11.23
C TYR A 1 12.31 4.26 -11.18
N LEU A 2 11.25 3.47 -11.22
CA LEU A 2 11.32 2.01 -11.19
C LEU A 2 12.00 1.41 -12.44
N GLN A 3 12.09 2.14 -13.52
CA GLN A 3 12.77 1.76 -14.78
C GLN A 3 14.13 2.44 -14.98
N SER A 4 14.75 3.03 -13.95
CA SER A 4 16.01 3.78 -14.11
C SER A 4 17.24 2.91 -14.48
N GLY A 5 17.14 2.14 -15.48
CA GLY A 5 18.15 1.34 -16.19
C GLY A 5 17.77 1.05 -17.64
N ALA A 6 16.57 1.41 -18.06
CA ALA A 6 16.13 1.33 -19.45
C ALA A 6 15.65 2.71 -19.94
N ALA A 7 16.10 3.16 -21.08
CA ALA A 7 15.69 4.42 -21.70
C ALA A 7 14.18 4.45 -21.86
N ALA A 8 13.55 5.56 -21.46
CA ALA A 8 12.14 5.81 -21.70
C ALA A 8 11.85 5.75 -23.20
N SER A 9 11.32 4.64 -23.69
CA SER A 9 10.74 4.55 -25.01
C SER A 9 9.25 4.88 -24.92
N HIS A 10 8.84 5.79 -25.75
CA HIS A 10 7.49 6.33 -25.86
C HIS A 10 6.59 5.38 -26.65
N ALA A 11 5.32 5.35 -26.26
CA ALA A 11 4.14 4.85 -26.97
C ALA A 11 3.98 3.31 -27.09
N PRO A 12 2.78 2.79 -26.93
CA PRO A 12 2.50 1.40 -27.19
C PRO A 12 2.52 1.15 -28.70
N SER A 13 3.60 0.58 -29.17
CA SER A 13 3.60 -0.19 -30.42
C SER A 13 2.85 -1.49 -30.13
N GLY A 14 1.90 -1.83 -30.96
CA GLY A 14 0.93 -2.93 -30.77
C GLY A 14 1.48 -4.34 -30.93
N ASP A 15 2.66 -4.61 -30.40
CA ASP A 15 3.19 -5.96 -30.19
C ASP A 15 3.41 -6.10 -28.70
N GLY A 16 2.70 -7.05 -28.09
CA GLY A 16 2.66 -7.26 -26.66
C GLY A 16 4.08 -7.40 -26.05
N ASP A 17 4.52 -6.34 -25.39
CA ASP A 17 5.79 -6.33 -24.65
C ASP A 17 5.55 -7.09 -23.32
N GLU A 18 5.68 -8.44 -23.41
CA GLU A 18 5.60 -9.31 -22.24
C GLU A 18 6.72 -8.93 -21.28
N GLY A 19 6.41 -8.14 -20.25
CA GLY A 19 7.33 -7.75 -19.19
C GLY A 19 7.53 -6.26 -18.99
N ALA A 20 6.94 -5.39 -19.80
CA ALA A 20 6.97 -3.94 -19.56
C ALA A 20 6.27 -3.57 -18.24
N LEU A 21 6.84 -2.61 -17.53
CA LEU A 21 6.20 -2.06 -16.33
C LEU A 21 5.25 -0.92 -16.72
N HIS A 22 3.97 -1.11 -16.41
CA HIS A 22 2.93 -0.09 -16.59
C HIS A 22 2.73 0.69 -15.30
N ALA A 23 2.62 2.02 -15.41
CA ALA A 23 2.38 2.92 -14.30
C ALA A 23 1.12 3.76 -14.55
N ILE A 24 0.13 3.62 -13.70
CA ILE A 24 -1.17 4.28 -13.80
C ILE A 24 -1.30 5.32 -12.69
N ALA A 25 -1.20 6.61 -13.04
CA ALA A 25 -1.37 7.70 -12.10
C ALA A 25 -2.84 7.89 -11.72
N VAL A 26 -3.10 8.02 -10.41
CA VAL A 26 -4.43 8.17 -9.82
C VAL A 26 -4.46 9.29 -8.79
N ASN A 27 -5.67 9.75 -8.44
CA ASN A 27 -5.86 10.86 -7.50
C ASN A 27 -5.64 10.48 -6.03
N SER A 28 -5.54 9.20 -5.70
CA SER A 28 -5.21 8.70 -4.35
C SER A 28 -4.78 7.22 -4.41
N ALA A 29 -4.07 6.73 -3.39
CA ALA A 29 -3.81 5.30 -3.26
C ALA A 29 -5.11 4.49 -3.12
N THR A 30 -6.10 5.02 -2.40
CA THR A 30 -7.42 4.39 -2.27
C THR A 30 -8.05 4.12 -3.64
N ALA A 31 -8.01 5.10 -4.55
CA ALA A 31 -8.47 4.93 -5.93
C ALA A 31 -7.65 3.86 -6.68
N GLY A 32 -6.33 3.81 -6.43
CA GLY A 32 -5.45 2.80 -7.02
C GLY A 32 -5.76 1.38 -6.55
N LEU A 33 -5.95 1.18 -5.25
CA LEU A 33 -6.34 -0.12 -4.68
C LEU A 33 -7.70 -0.58 -5.21
N HIS A 34 -8.67 0.34 -5.29
CA HIS A 34 -10.00 0.05 -5.83
C HIS A 34 -9.91 -0.39 -7.30
N LEU A 35 -9.17 0.35 -8.14
CA LEU A 35 -8.97 0.01 -9.55
C LEU A 35 -8.24 -1.32 -9.74
N ALA A 36 -7.23 -1.61 -8.91
CA ALA A 36 -6.49 -2.88 -9.00
C ALA A 36 -7.40 -4.08 -8.72
N LEU A 37 -8.23 -4.02 -7.67
CA LEU A 37 -9.19 -5.08 -7.37
C LEU A 37 -10.31 -5.17 -8.41
N GLU A 38 -10.81 -4.03 -8.91
CA GLU A 38 -11.81 -4.00 -9.98
C GLU A 38 -11.28 -4.65 -11.26
N ALA A 39 -10.05 -4.31 -11.66
CA ALA A 39 -9.43 -4.88 -12.86
C ALA A 39 -9.18 -6.40 -12.74
N LEU A 40 -8.97 -6.91 -11.53
CA LEU A 40 -8.87 -8.34 -11.22
C LEU A 40 -10.23 -9.05 -11.20
N GLY A 41 -11.34 -8.32 -11.36
CA GLY A 41 -12.68 -8.87 -11.35
C GLY A 41 -13.22 -9.24 -9.98
N ILE A 42 -12.65 -8.71 -8.91
CA ILE A 42 -13.14 -8.92 -7.54
C ILE A 42 -14.55 -8.32 -7.41
N GLY A 43 -15.47 -9.08 -6.84
CA GLY A 43 -16.88 -8.70 -6.75
C GLY A 43 -17.65 -9.42 -5.65
N PRO A 44 -19.01 -9.32 -5.69
CA PRO A 44 -19.87 -9.93 -4.69
C PRO A 44 -19.65 -11.43 -4.57
N GLY A 45 -19.45 -11.91 -3.35
CA GLY A 45 -19.19 -13.31 -3.04
C GLY A 45 -17.71 -13.67 -2.94
N ASP A 46 -16.82 -12.81 -3.40
CA ASP A 46 -15.37 -13.00 -3.25
C ASP A 46 -14.89 -12.51 -1.89
N GLU A 47 -13.73 -13.01 -1.49
CA GLU A 47 -13.01 -12.62 -0.27
C GLU A 47 -11.60 -12.13 -0.61
N VAL A 48 -11.15 -11.10 0.13
CA VAL A 48 -9.78 -10.57 0.06
C VAL A 48 -9.18 -10.56 1.46
N ILE A 49 -8.04 -11.22 1.64
CA ILE A 49 -7.33 -11.28 2.91
C ILE A 49 -6.45 -10.03 3.08
N ALA A 50 -6.55 -9.38 4.24
CA ALA A 50 -5.75 -8.19 4.58
C ALA A 50 -5.42 -8.15 6.08
N PRO A 51 -4.35 -7.42 6.50
CA PRO A 51 -4.04 -7.28 7.92
C PRO A 51 -5.08 -6.40 8.64
N THR A 52 -5.34 -6.71 9.90
CA THR A 52 -6.22 -5.88 10.73
C THR A 52 -5.57 -4.55 11.16
N LEU A 53 -4.23 -4.50 11.24
CA LEU A 53 -3.46 -3.31 11.57
C LEU A 53 -3.07 -2.58 10.27
N THR A 54 -3.98 -1.78 9.76
CA THR A 54 -3.80 -0.98 8.55
C THR A 54 -4.72 0.25 8.57
N PHE A 55 -4.49 1.16 7.63
CA PHE A 55 -5.47 2.20 7.32
C PHE A 55 -6.70 1.59 6.64
N THR A 56 -7.88 2.11 6.94
CA THR A 56 -9.15 1.52 6.51
C THR A 56 -9.29 1.37 4.99
N ALA A 57 -8.61 2.22 4.20
CA ALA A 57 -8.67 2.18 2.74
C ALA A 57 -8.32 0.81 2.14
N THR A 58 -7.35 0.08 2.74
CA THR A 58 -6.97 -1.27 2.32
C THR A 58 -8.16 -2.23 2.24
N VAL A 59 -9.11 -2.10 3.15
CA VAL A 59 -10.28 -3.00 3.22
C VAL A 59 -11.59 -2.37 2.74
N GLU A 60 -11.69 -1.04 2.78
CA GLU A 60 -12.87 -0.33 2.27
C GLU A 60 -13.07 -0.58 0.77
N VAL A 61 -11.99 -0.58 0.00
CA VAL A 61 -12.04 -0.82 -1.45
C VAL A 61 -12.58 -2.21 -1.79
N VAL A 62 -12.37 -3.20 -0.94
CA VAL A 62 -12.99 -4.53 -1.07
C VAL A 62 -14.52 -4.41 -0.94
N ARG A 63 -15.00 -3.65 0.04
CA ARG A 63 -16.43 -3.42 0.25
C ARG A 63 -17.09 -2.61 -0.87
N TYR A 64 -16.34 -1.67 -1.47
CA TYR A 64 -16.87 -0.89 -2.61
C TYR A 64 -17.25 -1.79 -3.79
N LEU A 65 -16.53 -2.91 -3.96
CA LEU A 65 -16.80 -3.93 -4.99
C LEU A 65 -17.85 -4.96 -4.57
N GLY A 66 -18.39 -4.89 -3.35
CA GLY A 66 -19.35 -5.87 -2.83
C GLY A 66 -18.72 -7.15 -2.30
N ALA A 67 -17.40 -7.32 -2.38
CA ALA A 67 -16.65 -8.42 -1.81
C ALA A 67 -16.48 -8.28 -0.27
N ASP A 68 -16.02 -9.30 0.41
CA ASP A 68 -15.80 -9.30 1.84
C ASP A 68 -14.30 -9.33 2.20
N PRO A 69 -13.79 -8.39 3.03
CA PRO A 69 -12.45 -8.48 3.57
C PRO A 69 -12.39 -9.54 4.68
N VAL A 70 -11.36 -10.38 4.64
CA VAL A 70 -11.01 -11.32 5.70
C VAL A 70 -9.79 -10.77 6.43
N LEU A 71 -10.01 -10.29 7.66
CA LEU A 71 -8.93 -9.70 8.45
C LEU A 71 -8.11 -10.78 9.14
N VAL A 72 -6.79 -10.63 9.12
CA VAL A 72 -5.84 -11.51 9.81
C VAL A 72 -4.91 -10.69 10.71
N ASP A 73 -4.30 -11.36 11.69
CA ASP A 73 -3.36 -10.73 12.62
C ASP A 73 -2.01 -10.48 11.96
N VAL A 74 -1.14 -9.80 12.66
CA VAL A 74 0.17 -9.35 12.19
C VAL A 74 1.31 -10.05 12.92
N ASP A 75 2.50 -10.02 12.34
CA ASP A 75 3.74 -10.47 12.98
C ASP A 75 4.12 -9.54 14.14
N PRO A 76 4.49 -10.08 15.31
CA PRO A 76 4.75 -9.26 16.51
C PRO A 76 6.00 -8.39 16.43
N VAL A 77 6.92 -8.68 15.51
CA VAL A 77 8.18 -7.94 15.37
C VAL A 77 8.01 -6.82 14.34
N THR A 78 7.55 -7.16 13.15
CA THR A 78 7.45 -6.26 12.00
C THR A 78 6.14 -5.47 11.93
N LEU A 79 5.09 -5.98 12.56
CA LEU A 79 3.70 -5.51 12.44
C LEU A 79 3.12 -5.61 11.00
N ASN A 80 3.82 -6.25 10.12
CA ASN A 80 3.32 -6.65 8.80
C ASN A 80 2.37 -7.85 8.94
N ILE A 81 1.57 -8.11 7.90
CA ILE A 81 0.68 -9.27 7.86
C ILE A 81 1.47 -10.56 8.17
N ASP A 82 0.93 -11.42 9.04
CA ASP A 82 1.53 -12.72 9.37
C ASP A 82 1.18 -13.77 8.30
N PRO A 83 2.14 -14.29 7.51
CA PRO A 83 1.88 -15.29 6.49
C PRO A 83 1.20 -16.57 7.02
N ALA A 84 1.51 -16.99 8.25
CA ALA A 84 0.89 -18.15 8.86
C ALA A 84 -0.62 -17.95 9.12
N ARG A 85 -1.05 -16.72 9.32
CA ARG A 85 -2.46 -16.37 9.47
C ARG A 85 -3.19 -16.27 8.14
N ILE A 86 -2.48 -15.95 7.06
CA ILE A 86 -3.05 -15.91 5.71
C ILE A 86 -3.56 -17.29 5.32
N GLU A 87 -2.71 -18.33 5.41
CA GLU A 87 -3.05 -19.68 4.97
C GLU A 87 -4.26 -20.24 5.74
N ALA A 88 -4.31 -20.01 7.06
CA ALA A 88 -5.43 -20.42 7.90
C ALA A 88 -6.77 -19.71 7.58
N ALA A 89 -6.73 -18.57 6.89
CA ALA A 89 -7.90 -17.77 6.56
C ALA A 89 -8.44 -18.01 5.13
N ILE A 90 -7.74 -18.82 4.32
CA ILE A 90 -8.14 -19.10 2.94
C ILE A 90 -9.41 -19.95 2.90
N THR A 91 -10.38 -19.54 2.08
CA THR A 91 -11.61 -20.24 1.76
C THR A 91 -11.74 -20.41 0.23
N PRO A 92 -12.69 -21.20 -0.27
CA PRO A 92 -12.97 -21.28 -1.71
C PRO A 92 -13.38 -19.93 -2.35
N ARG A 93 -13.77 -18.95 -1.55
CA ARG A 93 -14.14 -17.59 -1.99
C ARG A 93 -12.96 -16.63 -2.02
N THR A 94 -11.83 -16.98 -1.42
CA THR A 94 -10.64 -16.12 -1.41
C THR A 94 -10.08 -15.96 -2.82
N LYS A 95 -9.88 -14.72 -3.26
CA LYS A 95 -9.37 -14.36 -4.59
C LYS A 95 -8.06 -13.59 -4.55
N ALA A 96 -7.83 -12.83 -3.48
CA ALA A 96 -6.63 -12.01 -3.37
C ALA A 96 -6.12 -11.88 -1.94
N ILE A 97 -4.82 -11.57 -1.83
CA ILE A 97 -4.15 -11.16 -0.60
C ILE A 97 -3.70 -9.71 -0.81
N MET A 98 -4.00 -8.84 0.16
CA MET A 98 -3.54 -7.45 0.18
C MET A 98 -2.58 -7.21 1.34
N PRO A 99 -1.28 -7.53 1.19
CA PRO A 99 -0.27 -7.18 2.18
C PRO A 99 -0.08 -5.66 2.22
N VAL A 100 0.16 -5.13 3.42
CA VAL A 100 0.49 -3.73 3.65
C VAL A 100 1.93 -3.65 4.15
N HIS A 101 2.80 -2.94 3.45
CA HIS A 101 4.20 -2.72 3.86
C HIS A 101 4.24 -1.68 4.97
N TYR A 102 3.88 -2.11 6.18
CA TYR A 102 3.62 -1.23 7.31
C TYR A 102 4.84 -0.39 7.70
N GLY A 103 4.61 0.89 7.92
CA GLY A 103 5.67 1.85 8.28
C GLY A 103 6.75 2.06 7.21
N GLY A 104 6.72 1.33 6.11
CA GLY A 104 7.73 1.34 5.04
C GLY A 104 8.70 0.17 5.10
N LEU A 105 8.43 -0.85 5.93
CA LEU A 105 9.14 -2.13 5.95
C LEU A 105 8.40 -3.13 5.05
N ALA A 106 9.12 -3.81 4.17
CA ALA A 106 8.52 -4.83 3.32
C ALA A 106 7.96 -6.01 4.14
N CYS A 107 6.81 -6.55 3.70
CA CYS A 107 6.30 -7.83 4.19
C CYS A 107 7.23 -8.99 3.80
N ASP A 108 7.06 -10.16 4.41
CA ASP A 108 7.67 -11.40 3.92
C ASP A 108 6.99 -11.83 2.62
N MET A 109 7.45 -11.23 1.52
CA MET A 109 6.82 -11.43 0.20
C MET A 109 7.07 -12.83 -0.36
N ASP A 110 8.17 -13.50 0.01
CA ASP A 110 8.41 -14.88 -0.44
C ASP A 110 7.36 -15.84 0.11
N ALA A 111 7.07 -15.76 1.42
CA ALA A 111 6.04 -16.57 2.05
C ALA A 111 4.65 -16.24 1.46
N ILE A 112 4.33 -14.96 1.28
CA ILE A 112 3.05 -14.52 0.69
C ILE A 112 2.91 -15.02 -0.75
N PHE A 113 3.94 -14.88 -1.58
CA PHE A 113 3.90 -15.39 -2.96
C PHE A 113 3.84 -16.92 -3.04
N ALA A 114 4.47 -17.64 -2.09
CA ALA A 114 4.37 -19.10 -2.02
C ALA A 114 2.91 -19.53 -1.77
N ILE A 115 2.25 -18.93 -0.78
CA ILE A 115 0.84 -19.16 -0.47
C ILE A 115 -0.05 -18.78 -1.67
N ALA A 116 0.16 -17.59 -2.25
CA ALA A 116 -0.63 -17.13 -3.38
C ALA A 116 -0.55 -18.09 -4.59
N ARG A 117 0.66 -18.57 -4.93
CA ARG A 117 0.84 -19.56 -6.01
C ARG A 117 0.17 -20.91 -5.70
N GLN A 118 0.29 -21.39 -4.46
CA GLN A 118 -0.30 -22.65 -4.04
C GLN A 118 -1.83 -22.66 -4.18
N HIS A 119 -2.46 -21.51 -3.90
CA HIS A 119 -3.92 -21.39 -3.88
C HIS A 119 -4.49 -20.64 -5.10
N GLY A 120 -3.66 -20.24 -6.06
CA GLY A 120 -4.10 -19.50 -7.26
C GLY A 120 -4.67 -18.11 -6.95
N LEU A 121 -4.10 -17.41 -5.94
CA LEU A 121 -4.57 -16.11 -5.48
C LEU A 121 -3.77 -14.97 -6.11
N HIS A 122 -4.44 -13.84 -6.32
CA HIS A 122 -3.78 -12.58 -6.66
C HIS A 122 -3.10 -11.95 -5.44
N VAL A 123 -2.02 -11.18 -5.69
CA VAL A 123 -1.40 -10.35 -4.67
C VAL A 123 -1.46 -8.90 -5.12
N VAL A 124 -2.09 -8.04 -4.31
CA VAL A 124 -2.13 -6.59 -4.53
C VAL A 124 -1.44 -5.91 -3.36
N GLU A 125 -0.24 -5.38 -3.60
CA GLU A 125 0.56 -4.73 -2.56
C GLU A 125 0.02 -3.34 -2.23
N ASP A 126 -0.43 -3.13 -0.99
CA ASP A 126 -0.60 -1.77 -0.46
C ASP A 126 0.77 -1.24 -0.05
N ALA A 127 1.39 -0.55 -1.00
CA ALA A 127 2.70 0.06 -0.87
C ALA A 127 2.62 1.55 -0.48
N ALA A 128 1.50 1.99 0.12
CA ALA A 128 1.27 3.39 0.49
C ALA A 128 2.35 3.96 1.43
N HIS A 129 3.10 3.12 2.15
CA HIS A 129 4.21 3.50 3.02
C HIS A 129 5.59 3.15 2.44
N ALA A 130 5.66 2.45 1.31
CA ALA A 130 6.82 1.68 0.88
C ALA A 130 7.63 2.29 -0.28
N LEU A 131 7.51 3.59 -0.53
CA LEU A 131 8.37 4.23 -1.53
C LEU A 131 9.55 4.92 -0.83
N PRO A 132 10.80 4.50 -1.07
CA PRO A 132 11.33 3.48 -1.96
C PRO A 132 11.87 2.24 -1.20
N THR A 133 10.99 1.41 -0.71
CA THR A 133 11.37 0.16 -0.01
C THR A 133 11.89 -0.89 -0.98
N THR A 134 12.83 -1.73 -0.52
CA THR A 134 13.23 -2.94 -1.25
C THR A 134 12.96 -4.20 -0.44
N TYR A 135 12.84 -5.30 -1.15
CA TYR A 135 12.76 -6.66 -0.62
C TYR A 135 13.72 -7.55 -1.40
N ARG A 136 14.73 -8.13 -0.73
CA ARG A 136 15.82 -8.92 -1.35
C ARG A 136 16.49 -8.19 -2.51
N GLY A 137 16.77 -6.90 -2.31
CA GLY A 137 17.42 -6.05 -3.32
C GLY A 137 16.52 -5.57 -4.45
N GLN A 138 15.28 -6.04 -4.54
CA GLN A 138 14.32 -5.62 -5.55
C GLN A 138 13.34 -4.58 -4.97
N GLN A 139 13.07 -3.52 -5.73
CA GLN A 139 12.14 -2.48 -5.28
C GLN A 139 10.70 -3.02 -5.20
N VAL A 140 9.98 -2.67 -4.13
CA VAL A 140 8.52 -2.83 -4.06
C VAL A 140 7.89 -2.16 -5.27
N GLY A 141 6.93 -2.85 -5.90
CA GLY A 141 6.35 -2.47 -7.20
C GLY A 141 7.04 -3.13 -8.40
N LEU A 142 8.19 -3.79 -8.21
CA LEU A 142 8.82 -4.65 -9.22
C LEU A 142 8.73 -6.14 -8.87
N LEU A 143 8.20 -6.46 -7.69
CA LEU A 143 7.96 -7.83 -7.26
C LEU A 143 6.88 -8.50 -8.14
N PRO A 144 6.78 -9.84 -8.16
CA PRO A 144 5.85 -10.58 -9.02
C PRO A 144 4.40 -10.56 -8.49
N SER A 145 3.95 -9.43 -7.99
CA SER A 145 2.56 -9.17 -7.60
C SER A 145 1.70 -8.82 -8.82
N SER A 146 0.38 -9.01 -8.70
CA SER A 146 -0.58 -8.57 -9.72
C SER A 146 -0.56 -7.04 -9.90
N ALA A 147 -0.43 -6.31 -8.79
CA ALA A 147 -0.26 -4.86 -8.77
C ALA A 147 0.36 -4.40 -7.45
N ALA A 148 1.04 -3.25 -7.46
CA ALA A 148 1.44 -2.53 -6.26
C ALA A 148 0.96 -1.08 -6.33
N VAL A 149 0.50 -0.54 -5.19
CA VAL A 149 -0.14 0.77 -5.13
C VAL A 149 0.58 1.69 -4.17
N PHE A 150 1.12 2.77 -4.69
CA PHE A 150 1.82 3.81 -3.94
C PHE A 150 0.92 5.00 -3.63
N SER A 151 1.17 5.66 -2.50
CA SER A 151 0.49 6.88 -2.08
C SER A 151 1.40 8.09 -2.18
N PHE A 152 0.84 9.19 -2.64
CA PHE A 152 1.47 10.51 -2.65
C PHE A 152 0.67 11.52 -1.82
N TYR A 153 -0.01 11.04 -0.78
CA TYR A 153 -0.66 11.89 0.20
C TYR A 153 0.33 12.81 0.90
N ALA A 154 -0.15 13.89 1.50
CA ALA A 154 0.67 14.99 2.04
C ALA A 154 1.82 14.56 2.96
N ASN A 155 1.65 13.50 3.77
CA ASN A 155 2.65 13.03 4.74
C ASN A 155 3.56 11.90 4.25
N LYS A 156 3.41 11.42 2.99
CA LYS A 156 4.20 10.31 2.45
C LYS A 156 5.64 10.73 2.13
N THR A 157 6.50 9.77 1.83
CA THR A 157 7.94 10.03 1.54
C THR A 157 8.11 11.05 0.41
N MET A 158 7.29 11.00 -0.62
CA MET A 158 7.07 12.09 -1.57
C MET A 158 5.58 12.40 -1.65
N THR A 159 5.23 13.62 -2.02
CA THR A 159 3.83 14.06 -2.03
C THR A 159 3.44 14.80 -3.30
N THR A 160 2.16 14.70 -3.65
CA THR A 160 1.49 15.56 -4.64
C THR A 160 0.31 16.32 -4.01
N GLY A 161 0.28 16.43 -2.66
CA GLY A 161 -0.88 16.82 -1.88
C GLY A 161 -1.84 15.66 -1.72
N GLU A 162 -2.49 15.30 -2.80
CA GLU A 162 -3.23 14.06 -3.02
C GLU A 162 -2.71 13.38 -4.29
N GLY A 163 -2.64 12.04 -4.30
CA GLY A 163 -2.21 11.28 -5.45
C GLY A 163 -1.83 9.85 -5.11
N GLY A 164 -1.66 9.05 -6.14
CA GLY A 164 -1.18 7.67 -6.06
C GLY A 164 -0.68 7.17 -7.41
N MET A 165 -0.11 5.99 -7.40
CA MET A 165 0.35 5.28 -8.58
C MET A 165 0.08 3.79 -8.42
N VAL A 166 -0.54 3.19 -9.42
CA VAL A 166 -0.58 1.72 -9.53
C VAL A 166 0.50 1.30 -10.50
N VAL A 167 1.25 0.28 -10.16
CA VAL A 167 2.20 -0.37 -11.07
C VAL A 167 1.85 -1.84 -11.24
N THR A 168 1.97 -2.34 -12.46
CA THR A 168 1.73 -3.74 -12.82
C THR A 168 2.54 -4.12 -14.06
N ARG A 169 2.85 -5.41 -14.23
CA ARG A 169 3.42 -5.96 -15.48
C ARG A 169 2.36 -6.54 -16.40
N ASP A 170 1.13 -6.65 -15.92
CA ASP A 170 0.01 -7.14 -16.72
C ASP A 170 -0.59 -6.00 -17.55
N ALA A 171 -0.41 -6.07 -18.86
CA ALA A 171 -0.89 -5.07 -19.81
C ALA A 171 -2.44 -4.99 -19.83
N ALA A 172 -3.13 -6.12 -19.62
CA ALA A 172 -4.60 -6.15 -19.61
C ALA A 172 -5.16 -5.44 -18.35
N LEU A 173 -4.55 -5.70 -17.17
CA LEU A 173 -4.88 -4.97 -15.95
C LEU A 173 -4.60 -3.47 -16.11
N ALA A 174 -3.45 -3.12 -16.69
CA ALA A 174 -3.09 -1.72 -16.93
C ALA A 174 -4.10 -1.02 -17.83
N ALA A 175 -4.46 -1.64 -18.95
CA ALA A 175 -5.45 -1.11 -19.88
C ALA A 175 -6.83 -0.93 -19.23
N ARG A 176 -7.29 -1.93 -18.46
CA ARG A 176 -8.55 -1.83 -17.70
C ARG A 176 -8.53 -0.65 -16.72
N MET A 177 -7.47 -0.54 -15.90
CA MET A 177 -7.33 0.55 -14.95
C MET A 177 -7.25 1.93 -15.61
N GLN A 178 -6.59 2.05 -16.77
CA GLN A 178 -6.54 3.31 -17.52
C GLN A 178 -7.93 3.75 -17.98
N VAL A 179 -8.74 2.82 -18.49
CA VAL A 179 -10.12 3.08 -18.91
C VAL A 179 -10.98 3.45 -17.70
N MET A 180 -10.93 2.63 -16.65
CA MET A 180 -11.82 2.79 -15.50
C MET A 180 -11.51 4.03 -14.67
N ARG A 181 -10.26 4.50 -14.60
CA ARG A 181 -9.90 5.73 -13.86
C ARG A 181 -10.51 7.01 -14.44
N LEU A 182 -11.01 6.97 -15.67
CA LEU A 182 -11.58 8.13 -16.36
C LEU A 182 -12.91 7.77 -17.03
N HIS A 183 -13.93 7.56 -16.21
CA HIS A 183 -15.33 7.36 -16.63
C HIS A 183 -15.57 6.16 -17.56
N GLY A 184 -14.67 5.20 -17.67
CA GLY A 184 -14.80 4.09 -18.62
C GLY A 184 -14.61 4.52 -20.09
N ILE A 185 -13.94 5.64 -20.32
CA ILE A 185 -13.64 6.14 -21.67
C ILE A 185 -12.51 5.31 -22.27
N ASN A 186 -12.77 4.72 -23.45
CA ASN A 186 -11.82 3.84 -24.14
C ASN A 186 -10.69 4.57 -24.89
N ARG A 187 -10.64 5.89 -24.80
CA ARG A 187 -9.69 6.74 -25.53
C ARG A 187 -9.04 7.76 -24.62
N ASP A 188 -7.73 7.73 -24.53
CA ASP A 188 -6.96 8.75 -23.78
C ASP A 188 -6.98 10.11 -24.51
N ALA A 189 -6.82 11.19 -23.77
CA ALA A 189 -6.71 12.54 -24.33
C ALA A 189 -5.59 12.67 -25.36
N PHE A 190 -4.49 11.91 -25.21
CA PHE A 190 -3.36 11.89 -26.13
C PHE A 190 -3.70 11.20 -27.46
N ASP A 191 -4.48 10.11 -27.44
CA ASP A 191 -4.91 9.40 -28.65
C ASP A 191 -5.81 10.23 -29.53
N ARG A 192 -6.46 11.27 -28.99
CA ARG A 192 -7.30 12.21 -29.74
C ARG A 192 -6.51 12.99 -30.79
N PHE A 193 -5.22 13.18 -30.59
CA PHE A 193 -4.35 13.94 -31.49
C PHE A 193 -3.53 13.07 -32.43
N THR A 194 -3.41 11.77 -32.16
CA THR A 194 -2.54 10.85 -32.91
C THR A 194 -3.29 9.86 -33.80
N SER A 195 -4.58 9.61 -33.57
CA SER A 195 -5.38 8.64 -34.34
C SER A 195 -6.11 9.25 -35.53
N ARG A 196 -6.46 8.41 -36.51
CA ARG A 196 -7.30 8.78 -37.71
C ARG A 196 -8.76 9.02 -37.35
N THR A 197 -9.23 8.62 -36.18
CA THR A 197 -10.60 8.84 -35.70
C THR A 197 -10.75 10.31 -35.28
N PRO A 198 -11.92 10.96 -35.54
CA PRO A 198 -12.14 12.37 -35.15
C PRO A 198 -11.81 12.61 -33.67
N ALA A 199 -11.16 13.73 -33.36
CA ALA A 199 -10.66 14.04 -32.02
C ALA A 199 -11.76 14.10 -30.93
N TRP A 200 -13.00 14.36 -31.33
CA TRP A 200 -14.16 14.43 -30.43
C TRP A 200 -14.77 13.06 -30.11
N TYR A 201 -14.51 12.01 -30.91
CA TYR A 201 -15.13 10.70 -30.73
C TYR A 201 -14.47 9.91 -29.62
N TYR A 202 -15.28 9.37 -28.74
CA TYR A 202 -14.92 8.42 -27.69
C TYR A 202 -16.14 7.56 -27.34
N GLU A 203 -15.91 6.43 -26.71
CA GLU A 203 -16.96 5.53 -26.24
C GLU A 203 -16.79 5.31 -24.73
N ILE A 204 -17.93 5.13 -24.05
CA ILE A 204 -17.97 4.71 -22.64
C ILE A 204 -18.23 3.21 -22.65
N VAL A 205 -17.22 2.41 -22.34
CA VAL A 205 -17.26 0.94 -22.41
C VAL A 205 -17.60 0.27 -21.08
N ALA A 206 -17.59 1.05 -19.98
CA ALA A 206 -17.95 0.59 -18.64
C ALA A 206 -18.30 1.80 -17.74
N PRO A 207 -19.04 1.60 -16.63
CA PRO A 207 -19.30 2.66 -15.64
C PRO A 207 -18.04 2.90 -14.82
N GLY A 208 -17.11 3.69 -15.34
CA GLY A 208 -15.83 4.01 -14.70
C GLY A 208 -15.94 5.11 -13.64
N PHE A 209 -14.76 5.46 -13.08
CA PHE A 209 -14.62 6.39 -11.97
C PHE A 209 -13.94 7.68 -12.40
N LYS A 210 -13.97 8.71 -11.56
CA LYS A 210 -13.19 9.94 -11.73
C LYS A 210 -11.98 9.90 -10.79
N TYR A 211 -10.97 9.10 -11.16
CA TYR A 211 -9.78 8.79 -10.34
C TYR A 211 -8.45 9.25 -10.96
N ASN A 212 -8.47 9.92 -12.10
CA ASN A 212 -7.25 10.40 -12.75
C ASN A 212 -6.54 11.46 -11.89
N MET A 213 -5.21 11.42 -11.90
CA MET A 213 -4.36 12.48 -11.33
C MET A 213 -4.49 13.75 -12.17
N THR A 214 -4.45 14.92 -11.52
CA THR A 214 -4.38 16.22 -12.23
C THR A 214 -2.96 16.50 -12.73
N ASP A 215 -2.81 17.30 -13.78
CA ASP A 215 -1.50 17.68 -14.32
C ASP A 215 -0.68 18.49 -13.32
N MET A 216 -1.33 19.31 -12.49
CA MET A 216 -0.67 20.04 -11.39
C MET A 216 -0.04 19.07 -10.38
N ALA A 217 -0.79 18.06 -9.94
CA ALA A 217 -0.28 17.02 -9.04
C ALA A 217 0.86 16.22 -9.71
N GLY A 218 0.71 15.87 -10.98
CA GLY A 218 1.75 15.20 -11.76
C GLY A 218 3.04 16.02 -11.88
N ALA A 219 2.92 17.31 -12.13
CA ALA A 219 4.08 18.23 -12.19
C ALA A 219 4.81 18.32 -10.85
N LEU A 220 4.06 18.45 -9.74
CA LEU A 220 4.62 18.43 -8.39
C LEU A 220 5.33 17.09 -8.10
N GLY A 221 4.67 15.96 -8.44
CA GLY A 221 5.20 14.63 -8.26
C GLY A 221 6.54 14.41 -8.97
N ARG A 222 6.69 14.91 -10.20
CA ARG A 222 7.97 14.84 -10.94
C ARG A 222 9.11 15.57 -10.22
N VAL A 223 8.84 16.68 -9.58
CA VAL A 223 9.84 17.43 -8.78
C VAL A 223 10.17 16.69 -7.50
N GLN A 224 9.15 16.18 -6.78
CA GLN A 224 9.32 15.41 -5.55
C GLN A 224 10.12 14.12 -5.80
N LEU A 225 9.81 13.41 -6.89
CA LEU A 225 10.48 12.17 -7.27
C LEU A 225 12.00 12.34 -7.46
N LYS A 226 12.44 13.46 -8.03
CA LYS A 226 13.87 13.79 -8.15
C LYS A 226 14.58 13.93 -6.81
N ARG A 227 13.84 14.25 -5.75
CA ARG A 227 14.35 14.43 -4.38
C ARG A 227 14.21 13.21 -3.49
N LEU A 228 13.56 12.14 -3.98
CA LEU A 228 13.19 10.96 -3.20
C LEU A 228 14.38 10.34 -2.45
N HIS A 229 15.52 10.18 -3.12
CA HIS A 229 16.72 9.61 -2.47
C HIS A 229 17.25 10.47 -1.33
N ALA A 230 17.24 11.79 -1.48
CA ALA A 230 17.65 12.70 -0.41
C ALA A 230 16.67 12.64 0.79
N PHE A 231 15.37 12.51 0.52
CA PHE A 231 14.38 12.32 1.58
C PHE A 231 14.58 11.00 2.32
N LEU A 232 14.80 9.89 1.59
CA LEU A 232 15.10 8.60 2.19
C LEU A 232 16.36 8.67 3.06
N GLN A 233 17.45 9.18 2.53
CA GLN A 233 18.72 9.31 3.27
C GLN A 233 18.53 10.08 4.58
N ARG A 234 17.75 11.16 4.54
CA ARG A 234 17.46 11.93 5.77
C ARG A 234 16.63 11.12 6.77
N ARG A 235 15.63 10.36 6.32
CA ARG A 235 14.82 9.48 7.18
C ARG A 235 15.69 8.39 7.82
N GLN A 236 16.57 7.76 7.05
CA GLN A 236 17.51 6.75 7.56
C GLN A 236 18.45 7.32 8.65
N GLN A 237 18.99 8.52 8.44
CA GLN A 237 19.81 9.20 9.46
C GLN A 237 19.03 9.46 10.76
N LEU A 238 17.77 9.91 10.63
CA LEU A 238 16.92 10.15 11.80
C LEU A 238 16.56 8.85 12.50
N ALA A 239 16.18 7.80 11.76
CA ALA A 239 15.87 6.49 12.31
C ALA A 239 17.09 5.92 13.07
N ALA A 240 18.28 5.95 12.48
CA ALA A 240 19.50 5.49 13.13
C ALA A 240 19.79 6.25 14.44
N ARG A 241 19.56 7.58 14.47
CA ARG A 241 19.68 8.37 15.70
C ARG A 241 18.69 7.94 16.77
N TYR A 242 17.43 7.72 16.41
CA TYR A 242 16.38 7.26 17.34
C TYR A 242 16.68 5.84 17.84
N LEU A 243 17.03 4.90 16.97
CA LEU A 243 17.40 3.53 17.35
C LEU A 243 18.55 3.52 18.35
N HIS A 244 19.57 4.36 18.13
CA HIS A 244 20.69 4.49 19.06
C HIS A 244 20.30 5.14 20.40
N ALA A 245 19.57 6.27 20.35
CA ALA A 245 19.26 7.06 21.54
C ALA A 245 18.20 6.41 22.45
N LEU A 246 17.30 5.61 21.90
CA LEU A 246 16.17 5.02 22.62
C LEU A 246 16.39 3.56 23.04
N ARG A 247 17.50 2.94 22.69
CA ARG A 247 17.77 1.50 22.87
C ARG A 247 17.70 1.01 24.32
N ASP A 248 18.05 1.87 25.30
CA ASP A 248 18.10 1.51 26.69
C ASP A 248 16.83 1.91 27.48
N LEU A 249 15.83 2.44 26.78
CA LEU A 249 14.53 2.77 27.35
C LEU A 249 13.58 1.55 27.35
N PRO A 250 12.55 1.53 28.21
CA PRO A 250 11.57 0.45 28.26
C PRO A 250 10.62 0.48 27.04
N LEU A 251 11.20 0.39 25.85
CA LEU A 251 10.51 0.47 24.56
C LEU A 251 10.83 -0.76 23.70
N VAL A 252 9.89 -1.14 22.88
CA VAL A 252 10.12 -2.01 21.74
C VAL A 252 10.29 -1.10 20.51
N LEU A 253 11.51 -1.09 19.99
CA LEU A 253 11.88 -0.30 18.83
C LEU A 253 11.36 -0.96 17.54
N PRO A 254 11.09 -0.18 16.46
CA PRO A 254 10.69 -0.75 15.19
C PRO A 254 11.75 -1.66 14.60
N ALA A 255 11.33 -2.70 13.90
CA ALA A 255 12.22 -3.56 13.14
C ALA A 255 12.86 -2.76 11.98
N ASP A 256 14.13 -3.04 11.69
CA ASP A 256 14.82 -2.53 10.51
C ASP A 256 14.71 -3.53 9.36
N ALA A 257 14.99 -3.07 8.14
CA ALA A 257 15.08 -3.95 6.99
C ALA A 257 16.29 -4.91 7.11
N PRO A 258 16.21 -6.13 6.57
CA PRO A 258 17.37 -7.01 6.43
C PRO A 258 18.54 -6.32 5.73
N ALA A 259 19.78 -6.77 6.03
CA ALA A 259 20.96 -6.20 5.41
C ALA A 259 20.91 -6.26 3.89
N GLY A 260 21.12 -5.12 3.24
CA GLY A 260 21.03 -4.96 1.78
C GLY A 260 19.67 -4.48 1.28
N ASP A 261 18.65 -4.47 2.13
CA ASP A 261 17.35 -3.92 1.80
C ASP A 261 17.14 -2.49 2.33
N LEU A 262 16.17 -1.78 1.74
CA LEU A 262 15.82 -0.43 2.12
C LEU A 262 14.49 -0.39 2.87
N HIS A 263 14.50 0.24 4.04
CA HIS A 263 13.30 0.65 4.77
C HIS A 263 12.97 2.10 4.39
N ALA A 264 11.75 2.39 3.94
CA ALA A 264 11.35 3.76 3.60
C ALA A 264 11.24 4.69 4.83
N TRP A 265 11.15 4.13 6.03
CA TRP A 265 10.99 4.88 7.29
C TRP A 265 9.87 5.93 7.18
N HIS A 266 8.73 5.49 6.64
CA HIS A 266 7.53 6.34 6.62
C HIS A 266 7.04 6.63 8.03
N LEU A 267 7.01 5.59 8.88
CA LEU A 267 6.73 5.70 10.31
C LEU A 267 7.94 5.22 11.11
N PHE A 268 8.10 5.78 12.30
CA PHE A 268 8.99 5.28 13.34
C PHE A 268 8.11 4.91 14.54
N VAL A 269 7.67 3.66 14.59
CA VAL A 269 6.67 3.20 15.56
C VAL A 269 7.34 2.70 16.82
N LEU A 270 7.08 3.36 17.94
CA LEU A 270 7.52 2.94 19.27
C LEU A 270 6.38 2.21 19.98
N ARG A 271 6.72 1.13 20.69
CA ARG A 271 5.79 0.43 21.57
C ARG A 271 6.37 0.37 22.98
N LEU A 272 5.54 0.56 23.98
CA LEU A 272 5.96 0.35 25.37
C LEU A 272 6.24 -1.14 25.59
N SER A 273 7.39 -1.46 26.22
CA SER A 273 7.71 -2.81 26.65
C SER A 273 6.98 -3.17 27.95
N ASP A 274 7.06 -4.44 28.36
CA ASP A 274 6.49 -4.90 29.65
C ASP A 274 7.14 -4.23 30.86
N ALA A 275 8.35 -3.69 30.70
CA ALA A 275 9.05 -2.96 31.73
C ALA A 275 8.59 -1.50 31.90
N ALA A 276 7.74 -0.99 31.00
CA ALA A 276 7.23 0.36 31.12
C ALA A 276 6.24 0.48 32.29
N THR A 277 6.42 1.51 33.12
CA THR A 277 5.58 1.77 34.29
C THR A 277 4.49 2.80 34.05
N ILE A 278 4.41 3.32 32.84
CA ILE A 278 3.40 4.32 32.41
C ILE A 278 2.64 3.82 31.19
N THR A 279 1.46 4.35 30.97
CA THR A 279 0.61 4.00 29.82
C THR A 279 1.05 4.74 28.56
N ARG A 280 0.64 4.22 27.39
CA ARG A 280 0.83 4.88 26.09
C ARG A 280 0.21 6.30 26.10
N ASP A 281 -0.98 6.47 26.65
CA ASP A 281 -1.69 7.75 26.65
C ASP A 281 -0.97 8.79 27.55
N GLU A 282 -0.39 8.35 28.67
CA GLU A 282 0.48 9.21 29.49
C GLU A 282 1.77 9.62 28.75
N VAL A 283 2.39 8.71 27.98
CA VAL A 283 3.56 9.05 27.14
C VAL A 283 3.18 10.09 26.10
N ILE A 284 2.07 9.88 25.38
CA ILE A 284 1.55 10.84 24.39
C ILE A 284 1.34 12.21 25.02
N GLN A 285 0.70 12.26 26.18
CA GLN A 285 0.45 13.54 26.87
C GLN A 285 1.75 14.24 27.26
N ARG A 286 2.71 13.53 27.89
CA ARG A 286 4.01 14.11 28.27
C ARG A 286 4.82 14.59 27.07
N LEU A 287 4.80 13.87 25.97
CA LEU A 287 5.45 14.30 24.71
C LEU A 287 4.78 15.55 24.15
N SER A 288 3.46 15.61 24.16
CA SER A 288 2.71 16.79 23.74
C SER A 288 3.03 18.02 24.59
N ASP A 289 3.10 17.86 25.92
CA ASP A 289 3.47 18.93 26.87
C ASP A 289 4.90 19.42 26.63
N ALA A 290 5.78 18.55 26.12
CA ALA A 290 7.15 18.88 25.72
C ALA A 290 7.24 19.43 24.28
N GLY A 291 6.11 19.66 23.58
CA GLY A 291 6.06 20.17 22.20
C GLY A 291 6.39 19.12 21.14
N ILE A 292 6.32 17.82 21.47
CA ILE A 292 6.56 16.71 20.54
C ILE A 292 5.24 16.09 20.13
N SER A 293 4.84 16.30 18.88
CA SER A 293 3.62 15.70 18.33
C SER A 293 3.81 14.22 18.01
N THR A 294 2.81 13.42 18.36
CA THR A 294 2.75 11.98 18.08
C THR A 294 1.43 11.62 17.43
N SER A 295 1.35 10.43 16.87
CA SER A 295 0.09 9.87 16.35
C SER A 295 0.11 8.35 16.45
N VAL A 296 -1.04 7.74 16.66
CA VAL A 296 -1.20 6.28 16.70
C VAL A 296 -1.55 5.75 15.30
N HIS A 297 -0.72 4.88 14.77
CA HIS A 297 -0.92 4.30 13.44
C HIS A 297 -1.00 2.76 13.52
N TYR A 298 -2.17 2.15 13.67
CA TYR A 298 -3.52 2.71 13.66
C TYR A 298 -4.33 2.15 14.83
N VAL A 299 -5.58 2.64 15.04
CA VAL A 299 -6.59 1.83 15.73
C VAL A 299 -6.91 0.64 14.82
N PRO A 300 -6.63 -0.61 15.22
CA PRO A 300 -6.85 -1.76 14.35
C PRO A 300 -8.29 -1.90 13.90
N LEU A 301 -8.52 -2.40 12.71
CA LEU A 301 -9.86 -2.43 12.10
C LEU A 301 -10.85 -3.28 12.88
N HIS A 302 -10.40 -4.35 13.55
CA HIS A 302 -11.27 -5.17 14.42
C HIS A 302 -11.84 -4.39 15.63
N ARG A 303 -11.26 -3.24 15.97
CA ARG A 303 -11.77 -2.33 17.00
C ARG A 303 -12.68 -1.23 16.45
N GLN A 304 -12.61 -0.95 15.15
CA GLN A 304 -13.43 0.08 14.51
C GLN A 304 -14.91 -0.37 14.42
N PRO A 305 -15.87 0.46 14.83
CA PRO A 305 -17.27 0.05 14.96
C PRO A 305 -17.85 -0.62 13.72
N TYR A 306 -17.65 -0.02 12.54
CA TYR A 306 -18.19 -0.58 11.29
C TYR A 306 -17.70 -2.01 11.03
N TRP A 307 -16.39 -2.25 11.13
CA TRP A 307 -15.78 -3.56 10.84
C TRP A 307 -16.10 -4.56 11.95
N ARG A 308 -15.93 -4.13 13.19
CA ARG A 308 -16.23 -4.94 14.39
C ARG A 308 -17.67 -5.48 14.35
N ASP A 309 -18.64 -4.58 14.17
CA ASP A 309 -20.06 -4.93 14.29
C ASP A 309 -20.55 -5.72 13.07
N ARG A 310 -20.07 -5.39 11.86
CA ARG A 310 -20.46 -6.09 10.63
C ARG A 310 -19.92 -7.52 10.58
N TYR A 311 -18.69 -7.74 11.00
CA TYR A 311 -18.02 -9.04 10.90
C TYR A 311 -17.90 -9.74 12.26
N GLN A 312 -18.53 -9.22 13.32
CA GLN A 312 -18.52 -9.76 14.67
C GLN A 312 -17.10 -10.03 15.20
N LEU A 313 -16.17 -9.07 14.90
CA LEU A 313 -14.78 -9.19 15.26
C LEU A 313 -14.56 -8.93 16.75
N ARG A 314 -13.60 -9.66 17.32
CA ARG A 314 -13.23 -9.55 18.73
C ARG A 314 -11.70 -9.45 18.86
N PRO A 315 -11.20 -8.70 19.87
CA PRO A 315 -9.75 -8.52 20.09
C PRO A 315 -8.98 -9.83 20.24
N GLU A 316 -9.60 -10.87 20.82
CA GLU A 316 -8.98 -12.16 21.04
C GLU A 316 -8.63 -12.90 19.75
N GLN A 317 -9.24 -12.53 18.62
CA GLN A 317 -8.93 -13.06 17.29
C GLN A 317 -7.64 -12.45 16.71
N PHE A 318 -7.21 -11.29 17.24
CA PHE A 318 -6.08 -10.48 16.76
C PHE A 318 -5.17 -10.06 17.92
N PRO A 319 -4.65 -11.01 18.72
CA PRO A 319 -3.96 -10.67 19.96
C PRO A 319 -2.70 -9.83 19.76
N VAL A 320 -2.00 -10.00 18.64
CA VAL A 320 -0.77 -9.25 18.34
C VAL A 320 -1.09 -7.80 17.98
N ALA A 321 -1.99 -7.59 17.03
CA ALA A 321 -2.39 -6.23 16.62
C ALA A 321 -3.05 -5.48 17.77
N ASP A 322 -3.85 -6.16 18.59
CA ASP A 322 -4.52 -5.57 19.74
C ASP A 322 -3.52 -5.11 20.81
N MET A 323 -2.56 -5.97 21.17
CA MET A 323 -1.51 -5.64 22.13
C MET A 323 -0.59 -4.54 21.58
N ALA A 324 -0.23 -4.59 20.30
CA ALA A 324 0.57 -3.55 19.66
C ALA A 324 -0.13 -2.18 19.74
N TYR A 325 -1.41 -2.13 19.44
CA TYR A 325 -2.22 -0.90 19.53
C TYR A 325 -2.28 -0.32 20.96
N GLN A 326 -2.40 -1.18 21.96
CA GLN A 326 -2.44 -0.70 23.36
C GLN A 326 -1.12 -0.06 23.80
N ARG A 327 -0.02 -0.36 23.12
CA ARG A 327 1.35 0.01 23.53
C ARG A 327 2.05 1.01 22.59
N MET A 328 1.51 1.24 21.36
CA MET A 328 2.15 2.13 20.39
C MET A 328 1.71 3.58 20.51
#